data_b15fc093ff3bb5d04b846a0ba5eb060b
#
_entry.id   b15fc093ff3bb5d04b846a0ba5eb060b
#
_cell.length_a   1.000
_cell.length_b   1.000
_cell.length_c   1.000
_cell.angle_alpha   90.00
_cell.angle_beta   90.00
_cell.angle_gamma   90.00
#
_symmetry.space_group_name_H-M   'P 1'
#
loop_
_entity.id
_entity.type
_entity.pdbx_description
1 polymer ?
#
loop_
_entity_poly.entity_id
_entity_poly.type
_entity_poly.pdbx_seq_one_letter_code
_entity_poly.pdbx_strand_id
1 'polypeptide(L)'
;MTTPGARPARRVTTIADVARAAEVSRQTVSNALNAPHRVRPDTLARVNAAIERLGYRPDQSARSLRTGERRTIGYLAPVDDPFDPNPLMAGFLEALVDAAGAVGHHVLLLRPAAGEQDVRAVIDGVVAARQVDGLVLADVLPDDPRAAHAARVGIPFAAFGRTGPGLPQHWADIDNAAATAAVARHLAARGHRRVAFVGAPTTLPWLAARREGFHQEAARRGLSLVPAPAAGGLRALLRAPDRPTALATDNDLAALDIYEAARAEGLRVGRDLAVTGFHDTPLARHLHPPLTSVRLPLRTIATAVVTRLLAQLRSDLPVGAEGVELVAELVVRESSAGAAPGS
;
A
#
# COMPACT_ATOMS: atom_id res chain seq x y z
N MET A 1 -51.24 17.36 0.51
CA MET A 1 -49.96 16.67 0.67
C MET A 1 -49.79 15.69 -0.48
N THR A 2 -49.06 16.07 -1.49
CA THR A 2 -48.86 15.29 -2.71
C THR A 2 -47.59 14.45 -2.55
N THR A 3 -47.73 13.14 -2.59
CA THR A 3 -46.66 12.16 -2.50
C THR A 3 -45.71 12.33 -3.70
N PRO A 4 -44.38 12.43 -3.53
CA PRO A 4 -43.45 12.50 -4.64
C PRO A 4 -43.42 11.16 -5.40
N GLY A 5 -43.76 11.22 -6.71
CA GLY A 5 -43.78 10.07 -7.60
C GLY A 5 -42.43 9.37 -7.65
N ALA A 6 -42.43 8.05 -7.45
CA ALA A 6 -41.30 7.17 -7.62
C ALA A 6 -40.74 7.33 -9.04
N ARG A 7 -39.45 7.71 -9.16
CA ARG A 7 -38.74 7.69 -10.45
C ARG A 7 -38.80 6.27 -11.01
N PRO A 8 -39.15 6.07 -12.28
CA PRO A 8 -39.18 4.76 -12.88
C PRO A 8 -37.76 4.16 -12.84
N ALA A 9 -37.64 2.96 -12.30
CA ALA A 9 -36.37 2.22 -12.26
C ALA A 9 -35.88 2.10 -13.73
N ARG A 10 -34.68 2.59 -14.00
CA ARG A 10 -34.04 2.52 -15.32
C ARG A 10 -33.91 1.03 -15.67
N ARG A 11 -34.67 0.57 -16.65
CA ARG A 11 -34.64 -0.83 -17.09
C ARG A 11 -33.24 -1.16 -17.58
N VAL A 12 -32.53 -2.03 -16.84
CA VAL A 12 -31.18 -2.48 -17.20
C VAL A 12 -31.28 -3.38 -18.42
N THR A 13 -30.56 -3.04 -19.48
CA THR A 13 -30.49 -3.86 -20.70
C THR A 13 -29.92 -5.21 -20.39
N THR A 14 -30.55 -6.29 -20.81
CA THR A 14 -30.15 -7.67 -20.54
C THR A 14 -29.52 -8.35 -21.76
N ILE A 15 -28.82 -9.45 -21.57
CA ILE A 15 -28.30 -10.30 -22.66
C ILE A 15 -29.45 -10.78 -23.59
N ALA A 16 -30.66 -10.95 -23.04
CA ALA A 16 -31.85 -11.32 -23.82
C ALA A 16 -32.32 -10.19 -24.79
N ASP A 17 -32.17 -8.93 -24.37
CA ASP A 17 -32.49 -7.79 -25.21
C ASP A 17 -31.48 -7.66 -26.36
N VAL A 18 -30.19 -7.90 -26.12
CA VAL A 18 -29.17 -7.97 -27.18
C VAL A 18 -29.43 -9.13 -28.13
N ALA A 19 -29.75 -10.31 -27.62
CA ALA A 19 -30.04 -11.48 -28.42
C ALA A 19 -31.23 -11.24 -29.37
N ARG A 20 -32.29 -10.62 -28.86
CA ARG A 20 -33.46 -10.22 -29.65
C ARG A 20 -33.09 -9.17 -30.69
N ALA A 21 -32.31 -8.16 -30.34
CA ALA A 21 -31.94 -7.07 -31.24
C ALA A 21 -30.94 -7.50 -32.32
N ALA A 22 -30.16 -8.53 -32.10
CA ALA A 22 -29.21 -9.11 -33.07
C ALA A 22 -29.78 -10.33 -33.81
N GLU A 23 -31.03 -10.75 -33.50
CA GLU A 23 -31.68 -11.96 -34.06
C GLU A 23 -30.85 -13.23 -33.91
N VAL A 24 -30.34 -13.45 -32.70
CA VAL A 24 -29.53 -14.63 -32.36
C VAL A 24 -29.94 -15.21 -31.00
N SER A 25 -29.43 -16.39 -30.68
CA SER A 25 -29.62 -16.98 -29.35
C SER A 25 -28.80 -16.25 -28.27
N ARG A 26 -29.24 -16.32 -26.99
CA ARG A 26 -28.46 -15.84 -25.85
C ARG A 26 -27.09 -16.47 -25.80
N GLN A 27 -26.97 -17.76 -26.19
CA GLN A 27 -25.70 -18.48 -26.26
C GLN A 27 -24.78 -17.86 -27.31
N THR A 28 -25.31 -17.43 -28.47
CA THR A 28 -24.53 -16.77 -29.52
C THR A 28 -23.99 -15.42 -29.04
N VAL A 29 -24.78 -14.62 -28.29
CA VAL A 29 -24.32 -13.36 -27.68
C VAL A 29 -23.22 -13.67 -26.64
N SER A 30 -23.42 -14.68 -25.79
CA SER A 30 -22.41 -15.11 -24.81
C SER A 30 -21.13 -15.53 -25.50
N ASN A 31 -21.19 -16.27 -26.61
CA ASN A 31 -20.02 -16.67 -27.39
C ASN A 31 -19.35 -15.46 -28.06
N ALA A 32 -20.11 -14.51 -28.60
CA ALA A 32 -19.56 -13.28 -29.17
C ALA A 32 -18.75 -12.46 -28.15
N LEU A 33 -19.19 -12.43 -26.89
CA LEU A 33 -18.50 -11.72 -25.80
C LEU A 33 -17.28 -12.46 -25.27
N ASN A 34 -17.30 -13.81 -25.21
CA ASN A 34 -16.29 -14.58 -24.47
C ASN A 34 -15.39 -15.47 -25.36
N ALA A 35 -15.82 -15.77 -26.59
CA ALA A 35 -15.12 -16.61 -27.53
C ALA A 35 -15.44 -16.16 -28.98
N PRO A 36 -15.11 -14.91 -29.37
CA PRO A 36 -15.50 -14.32 -30.65
C PRO A 36 -15.03 -15.15 -31.86
N HIS A 37 -13.92 -15.88 -31.73
CA HIS A 37 -13.40 -16.78 -32.75
C HIS A 37 -14.33 -17.97 -33.08
N ARG A 38 -15.33 -18.24 -32.22
CA ARG A 38 -16.35 -19.31 -32.43
C ARG A 38 -17.61 -18.80 -33.09
N VAL A 39 -17.68 -17.51 -33.38
CA VAL A 39 -18.86 -16.86 -33.99
C VAL A 39 -18.50 -16.40 -35.41
N ARG A 40 -19.42 -16.60 -36.36
CA ARG A 40 -19.24 -16.14 -37.74
C ARG A 40 -19.04 -14.63 -37.76
N PRO A 41 -18.17 -14.07 -38.63
CA PRO A 41 -17.87 -12.63 -38.67
C PRO A 41 -19.12 -11.74 -38.79
N ASP A 42 -20.06 -12.08 -39.69
CA ASP A 42 -21.29 -11.32 -39.89
C ASP A 42 -22.18 -11.33 -38.64
N THR A 43 -22.26 -12.46 -37.95
CA THR A 43 -23.06 -12.59 -36.74
C THR A 43 -22.39 -11.81 -35.59
N LEU A 44 -21.04 -11.84 -35.50
CA LEU A 44 -20.27 -11.07 -34.51
C LEU A 44 -20.51 -9.56 -34.74
N ALA A 45 -20.47 -9.09 -35.96
CA ALA A 45 -20.73 -7.68 -36.30
C ALA A 45 -22.15 -7.23 -35.86
N ARG A 46 -23.18 -8.05 -36.15
CA ARG A 46 -24.57 -7.76 -35.70
C ARG A 46 -24.70 -7.72 -34.17
N VAL A 47 -24.07 -8.64 -33.47
CA VAL A 47 -24.10 -8.68 -32.01
C VAL A 47 -23.40 -7.45 -31.44
N ASN A 48 -22.21 -7.08 -31.93
CA ASN A 48 -21.52 -5.89 -31.49
C ASN A 48 -22.29 -4.60 -31.71
N ALA A 49 -22.91 -4.44 -32.91
CA ALA A 49 -23.77 -3.31 -33.19
C ALA A 49 -25.00 -3.23 -32.27
N ALA A 50 -25.58 -4.37 -31.88
CA ALA A 50 -26.69 -4.43 -30.93
C ALA A 50 -26.23 -4.07 -29.50
N ILE A 51 -25.04 -4.50 -29.08
CA ILE A 51 -24.44 -4.15 -27.80
C ILE A 51 -24.24 -2.64 -27.70
N GLU A 52 -23.60 -2.04 -28.69
CA GLU A 52 -23.36 -0.59 -28.74
C GLU A 52 -24.68 0.22 -28.73
N ARG A 53 -25.63 -0.12 -29.62
CA ARG A 53 -26.93 0.57 -29.74
C ARG A 53 -27.71 0.51 -28.44
N LEU A 54 -27.72 -0.62 -27.75
CA LEU A 54 -28.48 -0.82 -26.50
C LEU A 54 -27.72 -0.38 -25.25
N GLY A 55 -26.43 -0.01 -25.36
CA GLY A 55 -25.58 0.31 -24.22
C GLY A 55 -25.43 -0.88 -23.26
N TYR A 56 -25.53 -2.11 -23.80
CA TYR A 56 -25.44 -3.30 -22.96
C TYR A 56 -24.03 -3.45 -22.38
N ARG A 57 -23.96 -3.62 -21.09
CA ARG A 57 -22.74 -4.02 -20.40
C ARG A 57 -22.95 -5.41 -19.80
N PRO A 58 -22.05 -6.36 -20.05
CA PRO A 58 -22.14 -7.69 -19.46
C PRO A 58 -22.25 -7.58 -17.93
N ASP A 59 -23.24 -8.26 -17.36
CA ASP A 59 -23.39 -8.34 -15.92
C ASP A 59 -22.27 -9.23 -15.34
N GLN A 60 -21.43 -8.64 -14.52
CA GLN A 60 -20.34 -9.35 -13.84
C GLN A 60 -20.86 -10.47 -12.96
N SER A 61 -22.03 -10.29 -12.32
CA SER A 61 -22.64 -11.31 -11.48
C SER A 61 -23.03 -12.55 -12.29
N ALA A 62 -23.58 -12.37 -13.49
CA ALA A 62 -23.89 -13.47 -14.40
C ALA A 62 -22.63 -14.18 -14.93
N ARG A 63 -21.53 -13.44 -15.10
CA ARG A 63 -20.24 -14.00 -15.49
C ARG A 63 -19.61 -14.79 -14.34
N SER A 64 -19.63 -14.26 -13.12
CA SER A 64 -19.08 -14.90 -11.95
C SER A 64 -19.77 -16.22 -11.60
N LEU A 65 -21.09 -16.29 -11.80
CA LEU A 65 -21.85 -17.54 -11.64
C LEU A 65 -21.39 -18.66 -12.57
N ARG A 66 -20.90 -18.29 -13.78
CA ARG A 66 -20.46 -19.25 -14.80
C ARG A 66 -18.99 -19.63 -14.66
N THR A 67 -18.11 -18.67 -14.34
CA THR A 67 -16.66 -18.88 -14.27
C THR A 67 -16.17 -19.21 -12.87
N GLY A 68 -16.97 -18.93 -11.84
CA GLY A 68 -16.55 -19.00 -10.44
C GLY A 68 -15.70 -17.82 -9.99
N GLU A 69 -15.20 -16.99 -10.91
CA GLU A 69 -14.35 -15.83 -10.63
C GLU A 69 -15.18 -14.56 -10.42
N ARG A 70 -14.92 -13.81 -9.35
CA ARG A 70 -15.56 -12.51 -9.08
C ARG A 70 -14.81 -11.35 -9.71
N ARG A 71 -13.53 -11.56 -10.00
CA ARG A 71 -12.59 -10.51 -10.40
C ARG A 71 -12.55 -9.37 -9.39
N THR A 72 -12.63 -9.73 -8.13
CA THR A 72 -12.60 -8.78 -7.02
C THR A 72 -11.59 -9.25 -5.98
N ILE A 73 -10.68 -8.36 -5.64
CA ILE A 73 -9.66 -8.54 -4.61
C ILE A 73 -10.13 -7.76 -3.38
N GLY A 74 -10.22 -8.43 -2.23
CA GLY A 74 -10.49 -7.75 -0.96
C GLY A 74 -9.20 -7.12 -0.42
N TYR A 75 -9.19 -5.81 -0.19
CA TYR A 75 -8.12 -5.15 0.56
C TYR A 75 -8.59 -4.93 1.99
N LEU A 76 -7.98 -5.66 2.92
CA LEU A 76 -8.26 -5.52 4.34
C LEU A 76 -7.34 -4.44 4.90
N ALA A 77 -7.88 -3.21 4.95
CA ALA A 77 -7.15 -2.05 5.43
C ALA A 77 -6.78 -2.21 6.91
N PRO A 78 -5.59 -1.76 7.32
CA PRO A 78 -5.27 -1.61 8.73
C PRO A 78 -6.33 -0.76 9.45
N VAL A 79 -6.53 -1.04 10.73
CA VAL A 79 -7.39 -0.22 11.58
C VAL A 79 -6.52 0.90 12.15
N ASP A 80 -6.40 1.99 11.39
CA ASP A 80 -5.68 3.18 11.83
C ASP A 80 -6.56 4.05 12.74
N ASP A 81 -5.91 4.78 13.65
CA ASP A 81 -6.57 5.87 14.35
C ASP A 81 -7.00 6.95 13.32
N PRO A 82 -8.26 7.37 13.29
CA PRO A 82 -8.70 8.45 12.40
C PRO A 82 -7.93 9.76 12.57
N PHE A 83 -7.30 9.95 13.73
CA PHE A 83 -6.50 11.11 14.08
C PHE A 83 -5.00 10.94 13.82
N ASP A 84 -4.55 9.72 13.46
CA ASP A 84 -3.18 9.41 13.04
C ASP A 84 -3.21 8.65 11.70
N PRO A 85 -3.55 9.33 10.60
CA PRO A 85 -3.65 8.70 9.29
C PRO A 85 -2.26 8.24 8.83
N ASN A 86 -2.18 7.01 8.33
CA ASN A 86 -0.98 6.51 7.67
C ASN A 86 -1.01 6.83 6.16
N PRO A 87 -0.37 7.95 5.71
CA PRO A 87 -0.41 8.36 4.30
C PRO A 87 0.19 7.35 3.34
N LEU A 88 1.07 6.47 3.83
CA LEU A 88 1.66 5.38 3.05
C LEU A 88 0.56 4.40 2.60
N MET A 89 -0.37 4.05 3.49
CA MET A 89 -1.44 3.11 3.18
C MET A 89 -2.43 3.67 2.16
N ALA A 90 -2.68 4.99 2.17
CA ALA A 90 -3.47 5.65 1.13
C ALA A 90 -2.79 5.53 -0.25
N GLY A 91 -1.49 5.82 -0.34
CA GLY A 91 -0.72 5.66 -1.57
C GLY A 91 -0.63 4.20 -2.05
N PHE A 92 -0.54 3.25 -1.12
CA PHE A 92 -0.58 1.83 -1.46
C PHE A 92 -1.94 1.41 -2.00
N LEU A 93 -3.05 1.87 -1.42
CA LEU A 93 -4.40 1.59 -1.92
C LEU A 93 -4.58 2.09 -3.36
N GLU A 94 -4.14 3.32 -3.68
CA GLU A 94 -4.17 3.83 -5.05
C GLU A 94 -3.38 2.94 -6.01
N ALA A 95 -2.15 2.57 -5.64
CA ALA A 95 -1.32 1.68 -6.44
C ALA A 95 -1.95 0.28 -6.61
N LEU A 96 -2.63 -0.23 -5.59
CA LEU A 96 -3.32 -1.51 -5.61
C LEU A 96 -4.52 -1.50 -6.56
N VAL A 97 -5.31 -0.40 -6.55
CA VAL A 97 -6.44 -0.22 -7.48
C VAL A 97 -5.95 -0.18 -8.92
N ASP A 98 -4.86 0.56 -9.20
CA ASP A 98 -4.24 0.62 -10.53
C ASP A 98 -3.75 -0.77 -10.97
N ALA A 99 -3.03 -1.49 -10.10
CA ALA A 99 -2.48 -2.80 -10.41
C ALA A 99 -3.58 -3.86 -10.65
N ALA A 100 -4.62 -3.87 -9.83
CA ALA A 100 -5.78 -4.75 -10.00
C ALA A 100 -6.55 -4.42 -11.28
N GLY A 101 -6.79 -3.13 -11.56
CA GLY A 101 -7.47 -2.64 -12.75
C GLY A 101 -6.75 -3.04 -14.04
N ALA A 102 -5.40 -2.97 -14.07
CA ALA A 102 -4.59 -3.37 -15.23
C ALA A 102 -4.78 -4.84 -15.63
N VAL A 103 -5.18 -5.69 -14.70
CA VAL A 103 -5.46 -7.12 -14.94
C VAL A 103 -6.96 -7.48 -14.89
N GLY A 104 -7.83 -6.45 -14.95
CA GLY A 104 -9.29 -6.60 -15.03
C GLY A 104 -9.94 -7.05 -13.73
N HIS A 105 -9.35 -6.70 -12.59
CA HIS A 105 -9.90 -6.91 -11.25
C HIS A 105 -10.31 -5.59 -10.59
N HIS A 106 -11.25 -5.66 -9.66
CA HIS A 106 -11.65 -4.56 -8.79
C HIS A 106 -11.09 -4.76 -7.39
N VAL A 107 -10.97 -3.68 -6.64
CA VAL A 107 -10.59 -3.73 -5.22
C VAL A 107 -11.82 -3.42 -4.38
N LEU A 108 -12.15 -4.31 -3.44
CA LEU A 108 -13.15 -4.12 -2.40
C LEU A 108 -12.43 -3.77 -1.11
N LEU A 109 -12.62 -2.53 -0.64
CA LEU A 109 -12.05 -2.10 0.63
C LEU A 109 -12.85 -2.70 1.79
N LEU A 110 -12.17 -3.42 2.65
CA LEU A 110 -12.74 -4.11 3.79
C LEU A 110 -12.25 -3.48 5.08
N ARG A 111 -13.17 -3.18 5.99
CA ARG A 111 -12.88 -2.71 7.34
C ARG A 111 -13.89 -3.29 8.32
N PRO A 112 -13.51 -3.56 9.58
CA PRO A 112 -14.47 -3.83 10.63
C PRO A 112 -15.48 -2.68 10.79
N ALA A 113 -16.69 -2.99 11.20
CA ALA A 113 -17.66 -1.95 11.55
C ALA A 113 -17.15 -1.12 12.74
N ALA A 114 -17.63 0.13 12.84
CA ALA A 114 -17.26 1.00 13.94
C ALA A 114 -17.61 0.35 15.29
N GLY A 115 -16.61 0.19 16.16
CA GLY A 115 -16.76 -0.49 17.46
C GLY A 115 -16.55 -2.00 17.42
N GLU A 116 -16.44 -2.62 16.25
CA GLU A 116 -16.12 -4.03 16.08
C GLU A 116 -14.61 -4.19 15.80
N GLN A 117 -13.92 -4.91 16.66
CA GLN A 117 -12.48 -5.15 16.50
C GLN A 117 -12.16 -6.52 15.89
N ASP A 118 -13.18 -7.36 15.64
CA ASP A 118 -12.95 -8.69 15.09
C ASP A 118 -12.84 -8.70 13.57
N VAL A 119 -11.61 -8.49 13.13
CA VAL A 119 -11.23 -8.55 11.71
C VAL A 119 -11.56 -9.91 11.08
N ARG A 120 -11.65 -10.98 11.88
CA ARG A 120 -12.00 -12.34 11.40
C ARG A 120 -13.43 -12.41 10.91
N ALA A 121 -14.36 -11.73 11.58
CA ALA A 121 -15.75 -11.66 11.15
C ALA A 121 -15.88 -11.01 9.75
N VAL A 122 -15.06 -10.01 9.44
CA VAL A 122 -15.02 -9.39 8.11
C VAL A 122 -14.58 -10.41 7.05
N ILE A 123 -13.53 -11.19 7.33
CA ILE A 123 -13.05 -12.23 6.42
C ILE A 123 -14.14 -13.31 6.23
N ASP A 124 -14.72 -13.79 7.32
CA ASP A 124 -15.78 -14.80 7.26
C ASP A 124 -16.99 -14.31 6.45
N GLY A 125 -17.39 -13.05 6.64
CA GLY A 125 -18.49 -12.42 5.90
C GLY A 125 -18.26 -12.39 4.39
N VAL A 126 -17.09 -11.93 3.94
CA VAL A 126 -16.79 -11.84 2.50
C VAL A 126 -16.58 -13.19 1.84
N VAL A 127 -16.06 -14.17 2.60
CA VAL A 127 -15.91 -15.56 2.16
C VAL A 127 -17.29 -16.23 2.02
N ALA A 128 -18.13 -16.14 3.04
CA ALA A 128 -19.50 -16.70 3.01
C ALA A 128 -20.35 -16.08 1.90
N ALA A 129 -20.28 -14.77 1.73
CA ALA A 129 -20.98 -14.05 0.68
C ALA A 129 -20.33 -14.21 -0.71
N ARG A 130 -19.19 -14.88 -0.79
CA ARG A 130 -18.41 -15.06 -2.02
C ARG A 130 -18.17 -13.75 -2.76
N GLN A 131 -17.77 -12.68 -2.07
CA GLN A 131 -17.62 -11.34 -2.65
C GLN A 131 -16.25 -11.11 -3.29
N VAL A 132 -15.22 -11.85 -2.87
CA VAL A 132 -13.84 -11.69 -3.34
C VAL A 132 -13.25 -13.04 -3.76
N ASP A 133 -12.24 -12.99 -4.63
CA ASP A 133 -11.48 -14.19 -5.04
C ASP A 133 -10.29 -14.43 -4.10
N GLY A 134 -9.74 -13.37 -3.50
CA GLY A 134 -8.63 -13.43 -2.58
C GLY A 134 -8.44 -12.11 -1.84
N LEU A 135 -7.49 -12.07 -0.92
CA LEU A 135 -7.24 -10.92 -0.05
C LEU A 135 -5.84 -10.33 -0.27
N VAL A 136 -5.76 -9.02 -0.15
CA VAL A 136 -4.49 -8.29 0.04
C VAL A 136 -4.48 -7.74 1.45
N LEU A 137 -3.39 -8.02 2.16
CA LEU A 137 -3.10 -7.51 3.49
C LEU A 137 -1.95 -6.51 3.41
N ALA A 138 -1.96 -5.49 4.25
CA ALA A 138 -0.84 -4.58 4.43
C ALA A 138 -0.60 -4.35 5.91
N ASP A 139 0.57 -3.82 6.25
CA ASP A 139 0.96 -3.57 7.63
C ASP A 139 0.83 -4.85 8.49
N VAL A 140 1.41 -5.94 8.01
CA VAL A 140 1.25 -7.27 8.60
C VAL A 140 2.26 -7.52 9.70
N LEU A 141 1.80 -8.17 10.78
CA LEU A 141 2.62 -8.56 11.92
C LEU A 141 3.22 -9.97 11.72
N PRO A 142 4.29 -10.34 12.44
CA PRO A 142 4.83 -11.72 12.41
C PRO A 142 3.77 -12.79 12.70
N ASP A 143 2.92 -12.56 13.71
CA ASP A 143 1.83 -13.44 14.10
C ASP A 143 0.47 -12.80 13.77
N ASP A 144 0.35 -12.31 12.53
CA ASP A 144 -0.83 -11.56 12.10
C ASP A 144 -2.10 -12.42 12.15
N PRO A 145 -3.08 -12.08 12.98
CA PRO A 145 -4.31 -12.86 13.13
C PRO A 145 -5.16 -12.86 11.85
N ARG A 146 -5.04 -11.84 10.98
CA ARG A 146 -5.73 -11.75 9.69
C ARG A 146 -5.19 -12.80 8.73
N ALA A 147 -3.86 -12.88 8.62
CA ALA A 147 -3.18 -13.83 7.76
C ALA A 147 -3.40 -15.28 8.22
N ALA A 148 -3.28 -15.54 9.54
CA ALA A 148 -3.56 -16.85 10.12
C ALA A 148 -5.03 -17.28 9.89
N HIS A 149 -5.97 -16.35 10.01
CA HIS A 149 -7.38 -16.64 9.78
C HIS A 149 -7.67 -16.89 8.29
N ALA A 150 -7.13 -16.08 7.38
CA ALA A 150 -7.27 -16.26 5.93
C ALA A 150 -6.75 -17.65 5.50
N ALA A 151 -5.59 -18.06 6.00
CA ALA A 151 -5.04 -19.39 5.75
C ALA A 151 -5.96 -20.51 6.30
N ARG A 152 -6.50 -20.34 7.50
CA ARG A 152 -7.40 -21.32 8.14
C ARG A 152 -8.72 -21.53 7.38
N VAL A 153 -9.31 -20.45 6.85
CA VAL A 153 -10.55 -20.54 6.05
C VAL A 153 -10.30 -20.87 4.59
N GLY A 154 -9.03 -20.95 4.18
CA GLY A 154 -8.62 -21.35 2.84
C GLY A 154 -8.80 -20.27 1.77
N ILE A 155 -8.92 -18.98 2.14
CA ILE A 155 -8.96 -17.91 1.16
C ILE A 155 -7.53 -17.52 0.76
N PRO A 156 -7.19 -17.50 -0.55
CA PRO A 156 -5.89 -17.03 -1.01
C PRO A 156 -5.59 -15.61 -0.58
N PHE A 157 -4.34 -15.34 -0.16
CA PHE A 157 -3.93 -13.99 0.18
C PHE A 157 -2.48 -13.71 -0.18
N ALA A 158 -2.18 -12.43 -0.39
CA ALA A 158 -0.84 -11.91 -0.52
C ALA A 158 -0.69 -10.64 0.32
N ALA A 159 0.53 -10.29 0.73
CA ALA A 159 0.75 -9.18 1.65
C ALA A 159 1.80 -8.18 1.16
N PHE A 160 1.58 -6.91 1.47
CA PHE A 160 2.64 -5.93 1.59
C PHE A 160 3.19 -6.02 3.01
N GLY A 161 4.41 -6.52 3.13
CA GLY A 161 5.04 -6.90 4.39
C GLY A 161 5.09 -8.41 4.60
N ARG A 162 5.72 -8.85 5.68
CA ARG A 162 6.02 -10.25 5.97
C ARG A 162 5.45 -10.69 7.31
N THR A 163 4.75 -11.82 7.31
CA THR A 163 4.47 -12.56 8.56
C THR A 163 5.72 -13.34 9.00
N GLY A 164 5.67 -13.92 10.18
CA GLY A 164 6.72 -14.81 10.67
C GLY A 164 6.85 -16.11 9.83
N PRO A 165 7.95 -16.85 10.02
CA PRO A 165 8.27 -18.02 9.20
C PRO A 165 7.28 -19.20 9.34
N GLY A 166 6.43 -19.17 10.37
CA GLY A 166 5.42 -20.22 10.63
C GLY A 166 4.20 -20.18 9.74
N LEU A 167 3.99 -19.11 8.96
CA LEU A 167 2.85 -18.95 8.10
C LEU A 167 3.29 -18.74 6.64
N PRO A 168 3.14 -19.75 5.75
CA PRO A 168 3.40 -19.57 4.33
C PRO A 168 2.54 -18.47 3.75
N GLN A 169 3.16 -17.52 3.06
CA GLN A 169 2.46 -16.42 2.40
C GLN A 169 3.22 -15.95 1.17
N HIS A 170 2.50 -15.38 0.22
CA HIS A 170 3.10 -14.57 -0.84
C HIS A 170 3.20 -13.11 -0.36
N TRP A 171 4.36 -12.49 -0.58
CA TRP A 171 4.59 -11.13 -0.10
C TRP A 171 5.43 -10.29 -1.07
N ALA A 172 5.29 -8.98 -0.95
CA ALA A 172 6.24 -8.00 -1.48
C ALA A 172 6.57 -7.01 -0.35
N ASP A 173 7.84 -6.67 -0.19
CA ASP A 173 8.31 -5.77 0.85
C ASP A 173 9.56 -5.03 0.37
N ILE A 174 10.07 -4.13 1.19
CA ILE A 174 11.38 -3.50 0.99
C ILE A 174 12.38 -4.01 2.03
N ASP A 175 13.68 -3.90 1.72
CA ASP A 175 14.72 -3.99 2.74
C ASP A 175 14.74 -2.69 3.57
N ASN A 176 14.02 -2.71 4.68
CA ASN A 176 13.92 -1.57 5.60
C ASN A 176 15.26 -1.19 6.22
N ALA A 177 16.13 -2.16 6.48
CA ALA A 177 17.47 -1.92 7.05
C ALA A 177 18.39 -1.27 6.01
N ALA A 178 18.44 -1.80 4.78
CA ALA A 178 19.23 -1.22 3.70
C ALA A 178 18.78 0.19 3.34
N ALA A 179 17.46 0.45 3.40
CA ALA A 179 16.88 1.76 3.12
C ALA A 179 17.39 2.84 4.11
N THR A 180 17.39 2.55 5.40
CA THR A 180 17.88 3.49 6.42
C THR A 180 19.41 3.51 6.52
N ALA A 181 20.09 2.41 6.17
CA ALA A 181 21.53 2.42 5.98
C ALA A 181 21.95 3.42 4.86
N ALA A 182 21.13 3.56 3.79
CA ALA A 182 21.38 4.58 2.76
C ALA A 182 21.30 6.00 3.33
N VAL A 183 20.38 6.26 4.27
CA VAL A 183 20.29 7.54 4.99
C VAL A 183 21.55 7.80 5.81
N ALA A 184 22.02 6.83 6.60
CA ALA A 184 23.24 6.99 7.39
C ALA A 184 24.48 7.26 6.51
N ARG A 185 24.62 6.55 5.37
CA ARG A 185 25.67 6.82 4.37
C ARG A 185 25.61 8.24 3.83
N HIS A 186 24.41 8.70 3.47
CA HIS A 186 24.19 10.06 2.97
C HIS A 186 24.64 11.11 3.99
N LEU A 187 24.24 11.00 5.25
CA LEU A 187 24.61 11.94 6.31
C LEU A 187 26.11 11.92 6.58
N ALA A 188 26.75 10.74 6.60
CA ALA A 188 28.20 10.62 6.74
C ALA A 188 28.94 11.30 5.58
N ALA A 189 28.47 11.11 4.33
CA ALA A 189 29.06 11.74 3.14
C ALA A 189 28.91 13.25 3.15
N ARG A 190 27.92 13.81 3.88
CA ARG A 190 27.75 15.26 4.08
C ARG A 190 28.58 15.81 5.25
N GLY A 191 29.39 14.98 5.88
CA GLY A 191 30.31 15.41 6.95
C GLY A 191 29.70 15.37 8.35
N HIS A 192 28.44 14.95 8.52
CA HIS A 192 27.86 14.80 9.85
C HIS A 192 28.63 13.76 10.65
N ARG A 193 28.82 14.03 11.95
CA ARG A 193 29.53 13.15 12.88
C ARG A 193 28.67 12.71 14.06
N ARG A 194 27.73 13.57 14.47
CA ARG A 194 26.79 13.30 15.57
C ARG A 194 25.38 13.27 14.98
N VAL A 195 24.74 12.12 15.08
CA VAL A 195 23.42 11.86 14.47
C VAL A 195 22.51 11.18 15.46
N ALA A 196 21.19 11.33 15.29
CA ALA A 196 20.22 10.55 16.03
C ALA A 196 19.15 9.98 15.09
N PHE A 197 18.56 8.87 15.49
CA PHE A 197 17.39 8.27 14.85
C PHE A 197 16.17 8.45 15.74
N VAL A 198 15.21 9.25 15.28
CA VAL A 198 13.98 9.57 16.00
C VAL A 198 12.87 8.71 15.44
N GLY A 199 12.23 7.92 16.27
CA GLY A 199 11.12 7.05 15.90
C GLY A 199 10.40 6.55 17.13
N ALA A 200 9.17 6.07 16.95
CA ALA A 200 8.39 5.52 18.04
C ALA A 200 9.09 4.30 18.68
N PRO A 201 9.08 4.17 20.00
CA PRO A 201 9.46 2.93 20.66
C PRO A 201 8.45 1.86 20.24
N THR A 202 8.93 0.83 19.52
CA THR A 202 8.02 -0.15 18.93
C THR A 202 8.68 -1.51 18.79
N THR A 203 7.86 -2.55 18.86
CA THR A 203 8.21 -3.93 18.52
C THR A 203 7.88 -4.28 17.08
N LEU A 204 7.35 -3.35 16.29
CA LEU A 204 7.04 -3.58 14.87
C LEU A 204 8.31 -3.90 14.08
N PRO A 205 8.39 -5.05 13.42
CA PRO A 205 9.64 -5.56 12.84
C PRO A 205 10.26 -4.59 11.82
N TRP A 206 9.45 -3.96 10.99
CA TRP A 206 9.96 -3.03 9.98
C TRP A 206 10.52 -1.73 10.58
N LEU A 207 9.93 -1.22 11.67
CA LEU A 207 10.48 -0.06 12.38
C LEU A 207 11.75 -0.42 13.15
N ALA A 208 11.80 -1.62 13.75
CA ALA A 208 12.99 -2.15 14.36
C ALA A 208 14.12 -2.32 13.33
N ALA A 209 13.82 -2.86 12.14
CA ALA A 209 14.77 -3.00 11.04
C ALA A 209 15.28 -1.64 10.53
N ARG A 210 14.42 -0.61 10.43
CA ARG A 210 14.84 0.76 10.08
C ARG A 210 15.85 1.30 11.09
N ARG A 211 15.54 1.20 12.36
CA ARG A 211 16.44 1.67 13.43
C ARG A 211 17.77 0.93 13.40
N GLU A 212 17.72 -0.37 13.32
CA GLU A 212 18.92 -1.21 13.33
C GLU A 212 19.81 -0.95 12.11
N GLY A 213 19.23 -0.87 10.91
CA GLY A 213 19.96 -0.57 9.67
C GLY A 213 20.67 0.79 9.73
N PHE A 214 19.98 1.82 10.26
CA PHE A 214 20.59 3.12 10.47
C PHE A 214 21.74 3.05 11.47
N HIS A 215 21.55 2.41 12.64
CA HIS A 215 22.54 2.32 13.69
C HIS A 215 23.77 1.56 13.25
N GLN A 216 23.61 0.41 12.60
CA GLN A 216 24.72 -0.42 12.11
C GLN A 216 25.58 0.34 11.10
N GLU A 217 24.93 1.00 10.12
CA GLU A 217 25.67 1.76 9.12
C GLU A 217 26.32 3.03 9.71
N ALA A 218 25.65 3.72 10.62
CA ALA A 218 26.24 4.83 11.36
C ALA A 218 27.52 4.41 12.10
N ALA A 219 27.49 3.28 12.79
CA ALA A 219 28.66 2.71 13.45
C ALA A 219 29.80 2.41 12.45
N ARG A 220 29.48 1.76 11.31
CA ARG A 220 30.47 1.47 10.25
C ARG A 220 31.12 2.74 9.68
N ARG A 221 30.40 3.86 9.65
CA ARG A 221 30.87 5.16 9.19
C ARG A 221 31.54 6.00 10.28
N GLY A 222 31.64 5.50 11.49
CA GLY A 222 32.22 6.23 12.62
C GLY A 222 31.36 7.40 13.08
N LEU A 223 30.05 7.36 12.87
CA LEU A 223 29.13 8.36 13.39
C LEU A 223 28.84 8.10 14.87
N SER A 224 28.82 9.16 15.66
CA SER A 224 28.40 9.12 17.05
C SER A 224 26.87 9.16 17.12
N LEU A 225 26.27 8.08 17.62
CA LEU A 225 24.83 8.00 17.82
C LEU A 225 24.43 8.70 19.12
N VAL A 226 23.58 9.70 19.00
CA VAL A 226 22.98 10.37 20.15
C VAL A 226 21.63 9.68 20.44
N PRO A 227 21.35 9.29 21.70
CA PRO A 227 20.07 8.69 22.03
C PRO A 227 18.90 9.61 21.65
N ALA A 228 17.91 9.05 20.97
CA ALA A 228 16.69 9.79 20.68
C ALA A 228 15.93 10.06 22.00
N PRO A 229 15.39 11.26 22.17
CA PRO A 229 14.60 11.57 23.35
C PRO A 229 13.26 10.84 23.32
N ALA A 230 12.65 10.65 24.48
CA ALA A 230 11.25 10.35 24.61
C ALA A 230 10.38 11.48 24.01
N ALA A 231 9.09 11.23 23.81
CA ALA A 231 8.15 12.23 23.33
C ALA A 231 8.28 13.56 24.11
N GLY A 232 8.36 14.68 23.38
CA GLY A 232 8.54 16.02 23.96
C GLY A 232 10.00 16.42 24.27
N GLY A 233 10.98 15.53 24.18
CA GLY A 233 12.38 15.83 24.48
C GLY A 233 13.20 16.45 23.35
N LEU A 234 12.65 16.62 22.14
CA LEU A 234 13.36 17.13 20.96
C LEU A 234 14.01 18.50 21.18
N ARG A 235 13.28 19.43 21.80
CA ARG A 235 13.82 20.78 22.08
C ARG A 235 15.02 20.73 23.03
N ALA A 236 14.96 19.89 24.07
CA ALA A 236 16.07 19.72 25.00
C ALA A 236 17.30 19.13 24.27
N LEU A 237 17.09 18.12 23.41
CA LEU A 237 18.14 17.55 22.58
C LEU A 237 18.80 18.62 21.68
N LEU A 238 17.99 19.45 21.00
CA LEU A 238 18.49 20.46 20.06
C LEU A 238 19.14 21.66 20.76
N ARG A 239 18.85 21.90 22.02
CA ARG A 239 19.46 22.96 22.84
C ARG A 239 20.81 22.54 23.47
N ALA A 240 21.09 21.25 23.53
CA ALA A 240 22.30 20.75 24.15
C ALA A 240 23.55 21.25 23.41
N PRO A 241 24.65 21.61 24.13
CA PRO A 241 25.89 22.07 23.50
C PRO A 241 26.49 21.06 22.54
N ASP A 242 26.28 19.79 22.81
CA ASP A 242 26.75 18.64 22.04
C ASP A 242 25.64 17.98 21.19
N ARG A 243 24.64 18.78 20.79
CA ARG A 243 23.50 18.32 19.99
C ARG A 243 23.90 17.57 18.72
N PRO A 244 23.07 16.67 18.21
CA PRO A 244 23.28 16.09 16.87
C PRO A 244 23.16 17.18 15.79
N THR A 245 23.93 17.03 14.72
CA THR A 245 23.83 17.89 13.54
C THR A 245 22.92 17.31 12.47
N ALA A 246 22.45 16.07 12.64
CA ALA A 246 21.49 15.44 11.77
C ALA A 246 20.54 14.51 12.54
N LEU A 247 19.27 14.54 12.14
CA LEU A 247 18.22 13.69 12.67
C LEU A 247 17.57 12.90 11.52
N ALA A 248 17.51 11.58 11.65
CA ALA A 248 16.75 10.71 10.78
C ALA A 248 15.47 10.24 11.48
N THR A 249 14.38 10.09 10.73
CA THR A 249 13.11 9.60 11.28
C THR A 249 12.63 8.33 10.61
N ASP A 250 11.74 7.62 11.26
CA ASP A 250 11.10 6.41 10.73
C ASP A 250 9.93 6.69 9.78
N ASN A 251 9.44 7.95 9.73
CA ASN A 251 8.39 8.40 8.81
C ASN A 251 8.44 9.93 8.62
N ASP A 252 7.75 10.46 7.61
CA ASP A 252 7.75 11.88 7.28
C ASP A 252 6.96 12.73 8.30
N LEU A 253 5.97 12.17 8.97
CA LEU A 253 5.19 12.90 9.99
C LEU A 253 6.05 13.22 11.21
N ALA A 254 6.87 12.29 11.66
CA ALA A 254 7.81 12.53 12.76
C ALA A 254 8.82 13.66 12.44
N ALA A 255 9.09 13.92 11.17
CA ALA A 255 9.93 15.04 10.79
C ALA A 255 9.28 16.40 11.08
N LEU A 256 7.94 16.51 11.09
CA LEU A 256 7.25 17.76 11.47
C LEU A 256 7.63 18.24 12.85
N ASP A 257 7.63 17.33 13.82
CA ASP A 257 7.98 17.66 15.21
C ASP A 257 9.42 18.19 15.30
N ILE A 258 10.32 17.63 14.47
CA ILE A 258 11.71 18.08 14.40
C ILE A 258 11.80 19.48 13.78
N TYR A 259 11.05 19.76 12.69
CA TYR A 259 11.00 21.09 12.08
C TYR A 259 10.46 22.14 13.05
N GLU A 260 9.42 21.80 13.79
CA GLU A 260 8.85 22.68 14.80
C GLU A 260 9.83 22.93 15.97
N ALA A 261 10.46 21.88 16.49
CA ALA A 261 11.46 21.99 17.54
C ALA A 261 12.67 22.81 17.09
N ALA A 262 13.17 22.58 15.87
CA ALA A 262 14.29 23.34 15.29
C ALA A 262 13.94 24.83 15.18
N ARG A 263 12.75 25.15 14.65
CA ARG A 263 12.26 26.53 14.55
C ARG A 263 12.18 27.21 15.91
N ALA A 264 11.68 26.50 16.92
CA ALA A 264 11.56 27.03 18.29
C ALA A 264 12.93 27.29 18.95
N GLU A 265 13.96 26.58 18.55
CA GLU A 265 15.35 26.78 19.03
C GLU A 265 16.19 27.66 18.07
N GLY A 266 15.58 28.30 17.08
CA GLY A 266 16.25 29.19 16.13
C GLY A 266 17.19 28.49 15.14
N LEU A 267 17.06 27.15 14.98
CA LEU A 267 17.85 26.37 14.05
C LEU A 267 17.18 26.30 12.68
N ARG A 268 17.96 26.45 11.63
CA ARG A 268 17.48 26.34 10.25
C ARG A 268 17.74 24.92 9.75
N VAL A 269 16.66 24.19 9.45
CA VAL A 269 16.77 22.88 8.79
C VAL A 269 17.46 23.04 7.43
N GLY A 270 18.31 22.08 7.09
CA GLY A 270 19.14 22.08 5.88
C GLY A 270 20.43 22.91 5.98
N ARG A 271 20.56 23.74 7.01
CA ARG A 271 21.78 24.53 7.26
C ARG A 271 22.42 24.23 8.62
N ASP A 272 21.63 24.38 9.70
CA ASP A 272 22.10 24.24 11.08
C ASP A 272 21.78 22.83 11.63
N LEU A 273 20.84 22.15 10.98
CA LEU A 273 20.38 20.79 11.31
C LEU A 273 19.91 20.09 10.04
N ALA A 274 20.49 18.93 9.71
CA ALA A 274 19.95 18.07 8.67
C ALA A 274 18.80 17.22 9.22
N VAL A 275 17.74 17.03 8.42
CA VAL A 275 16.58 16.19 8.74
C VAL A 275 16.27 15.28 7.58
N THR A 276 15.99 14.00 7.86
CA THR A 276 15.56 13.03 6.85
C THR A 276 14.33 12.27 7.33
N GLY A 277 13.42 12.00 6.40
CA GLY A 277 12.18 11.25 6.63
C GLY A 277 12.18 9.86 5.99
N PHE A 278 11.02 9.24 5.99
CA PHE A 278 10.75 7.95 5.37
C PHE A 278 9.32 7.93 4.83
N HIS A 279 9.09 7.33 3.67
CA HIS A 279 7.90 7.15 2.84
C HIS A 279 7.81 8.09 1.63
N ASP A 280 8.48 9.25 1.63
CA ASP A 280 8.39 10.30 0.60
C ASP A 280 6.94 10.68 0.26
N THR A 281 6.16 10.89 1.30
CA THR A 281 4.78 11.34 1.18
C THR A 281 4.68 12.73 0.54
N PRO A 282 3.52 13.16 0.04
CA PRO A 282 3.35 14.53 -0.47
C PRO A 282 3.83 15.62 0.49
N LEU A 283 3.71 15.39 1.80
CA LEU A 283 4.19 16.29 2.86
C LEU A 283 5.68 16.62 2.68
N ALA A 284 6.53 15.65 2.33
CA ALA A 284 7.97 15.82 2.23
C ALA A 284 8.38 16.95 1.24
N ARG A 285 7.58 17.15 0.17
CA ARG A 285 7.83 18.19 -0.84
C ARG A 285 7.36 19.57 -0.42
N HIS A 286 6.40 19.64 0.50
CA HIS A 286 5.77 20.90 0.93
C HIS A 286 6.34 21.44 2.24
N LEU A 287 7.24 20.71 2.89
CA LEU A 287 8.00 21.26 4.01
C LEU A 287 9.00 22.33 3.52
N HIS A 288 9.39 23.23 4.39
CA HIS A 288 10.35 24.30 4.10
C HIS A 288 11.50 24.26 5.10
N PRO A 289 12.70 23.85 4.61
CA PRO A 289 13.02 23.37 3.25
C PRO A 289 12.40 21.98 2.98
N PRO A 290 12.24 21.57 1.69
CA PRO A 290 11.74 20.26 1.33
C PRO A 290 12.55 19.13 1.96
N LEU A 291 11.85 18.09 2.46
CA LEU A 291 12.40 16.99 3.24
C LEU A 291 13.06 15.93 2.34
N THR A 292 14.32 15.61 2.60
CA THR A 292 14.97 14.39 2.12
C THR A 292 14.23 13.18 2.73
N SER A 293 13.78 12.24 1.91
CA SER A 293 13.01 11.10 2.41
C SER A 293 13.26 9.84 1.59
N VAL A 294 13.07 8.70 2.21
CA VAL A 294 13.12 7.39 1.55
C VAL A 294 11.81 7.11 0.83
N ARG A 295 11.87 6.91 -0.48
CA ARG A 295 10.71 6.60 -1.33
C ARG A 295 10.54 5.10 -1.49
N LEU A 296 9.36 4.60 -1.20
CA LEU A 296 8.98 3.22 -1.46
C LEU A 296 8.44 3.07 -2.89
N PRO A 297 8.78 1.98 -3.60
CA PRO A 297 8.26 1.70 -4.94
C PRO A 297 6.84 1.10 -4.88
N LEU A 298 5.85 1.86 -4.35
CA LEU A 298 4.49 1.37 -4.05
C LEU A 298 3.79 0.73 -5.25
N ARG A 299 3.98 1.28 -6.46
CA ARG A 299 3.40 0.68 -7.69
C ARG A 299 3.98 -0.70 -7.97
N THR A 300 5.29 -0.87 -7.80
CA THR A 300 5.96 -2.16 -8.00
C THR A 300 5.55 -3.16 -6.91
N ILE A 301 5.44 -2.71 -5.65
CA ILE A 301 4.94 -3.53 -4.54
C ILE A 301 3.52 -4.00 -4.85
N ALA A 302 2.61 -3.11 -5.19
CA ALA A 302 1.21 -3.43 -5.49
C ALA A 302 1.09 -4.42 -6.68
N THR A 303 1.85 -4.17 -7.76
CA THR A 303 1.90 -5.08 -8.91
C THR A 303 2.40 -6.47 -8.52
N ALA A 304 3.45 -6.55 -7.71
CA ALA A 304 3.99 -7.83 -7.24
C ALA A 304 2.99 -8.58 -6.36
N VAL A 305 2.31 -7.90 -5.44
CA VAL A 305 1.28 -8.48 -4.57
C VAL A 305 0.11 -9.02 -5.38
N VAL A 306 -0.44 -8.23 -6.33
CA VAL A 306 -1.54 -8.65 -7.20
C VAL A 306 -1.13 -9.82 -8.07
N THR A 307 0.04 -9.77 -8.69
CA THR A 307 0.54 -10.85 -9.56
C THR A 307 0.65 -12.17 -8.81
N ARG A 308 1.21 -12.14 -7.58
CA ARG A 308 1.35 -13.33 -6.73
C ARG A 308 0.01 -13.88 -6.26
N LEU A 309 -0.91 -13.01 -5.86
CA LEU A 309 -2.26 -13.43 -5.49
C LEU A 309 -2.96 -14.13 -6.66
N LEU A 310 -2.90 -13.53 -7.86
CA LEU A 310 -3.53 -14.12 -9.04
C LEU A 310 -2.86 -15.43 -9.50
N ALA A 311 -1.56 -15.56 -9.34
CA ALA A 311 -0.86 -16.83 -9.61
C ALA A 311 -1.31 -17.92 -8.62
N GLN A 312 -1.46 -17.59 -7.33
CA GLN A 312 -2.03 -18.52 -6.34
C GLN A 312 -3.46 -18.95 -6.69
N LEU A 313 -4.31 -18.01 -7.14
CA LEU A 313 -5.68 -18.31 -7.58
C LEU A 313 -5.75 -19.27 -8.78
N ARG A 314 -4.76 -19.23 -9.66
CA ARG A 314 -4.64 -20.12 -10.81
C ARG A 314 -3.94 -21.44 -10.49
N SER A 315 -3.52 -21.65 -9.26
CA SER A 315 -2.70 -22.79 -8.83
C SER A 315 -1.34 -22.87 -9.54
N ASP A 316 -0.88 -21.76 -10.12
CA ASP A 316 0.41 -21.69 -10.83
C ASP A 316 1.59 -21.57 -9.85
N LEU A 317 1.31 -21.22 -8.58
CA LEU A 317 2.30 -21.18 -7.51
C LEU A 317 1.86 -22.08 -6.36
N PRO A 318 2.74 -22.94 -5.86
CA PRO A 318 2.48 -23.66 -4.62
C PRO A 318 2.29 -22.64 -3.46
N VAL A 319 1.53 -23.03 -2.46
CA VAL A 319 1.44 -22.26 -1.20
C VAL A 319 2.81 -22.35 -0.51
N GLY A 320 3.74 -21.52 -0.94
CA GLY A 320 5.10 -21.43 -0.44
C GLY A 320 5.38 -19.99 0.00
N ALA A 321 6.34 -19.80 0.88
CA ALA A 321 6.77 -18.48 1.34
C ALA A 321 7.62 -17.76 0.27
N GLU A 322 7.06 -17.55 -0.94
CA GLU A 322 7.74 -16.81 -1.99
C GLU A 322 7.42 -15.33 -1.91
N GLY A 323 8.46 -14.52 -1.73
CA GLY A 323 8.36 -13.09 -1.68
C GLY A 323 9.31 -12.38 -2.64
N VAL A 324 9.10 -11.08 -2.79
CA VAL A 324 10.05 -10.19 -3.45
C VAL A 324 10.41 -9.05 -2.52
N GLU A 325 11.70 -8.85 -2.37
CA GLU A 325 12.27 -7.70 -1.68
C GLU A 325 12.67 -6.66 -2.71
N LEU A 326 12.17 -5.43 -2.54
CA LEU A 326 12.35 -4.32 -3.48
C LEU A 326 13.27 -3.27 -2.85
N VAL A 327 13.96 -2.55 -3.71
CA VAL A 327 14.86 -1.47 -3.27
C VAL A 327 14.07 -0.17 -3.14
N ALA A 328 14.22 0.49 -1.99
CA ALA A 328 13.72 1.84 -1.77
C ALA A 328 14.78 2.87 -2.18
N GLU A 329 14.36 4.06 -2.61
CA GLU A 329 15.20 5.14 -3.10
C GLU A 329 15.31 6.26 -2.06
N LEU A 330 16.52 6.77 -1.78
CA LEU A 330 16.70 7.99 -1.00
C LEU A 330 16.57 9.21 -1.94
N VAL A 331 15.50 9.97 -1.77
CA VAL A 331 15.25 11.22 -2.50
C VAL A 331 15.84 12.39 -1.72
N VAL A 332 17.01 12.83 -2.13
CA VAL A 332 17.73 13.94 -1.48
C VAL A 332 17.12 15.28 -1.84
N ARG A 333 16.84 16.11 -0.80
CA ARG A 333 16.33 17.48 -0.91
C ARG A 333 17.08 18.40 0.06
N GLU A 334 16.67 19.67 0.10
CA GLU A 334 17.38 20.72 0.83
C GLU A 334 17.50 20.49 2.33
N SER A 335 16.61 19.70 2.94
CA SER A 335 16.67 19.45 4.40
C SER A 335 17.95 18.72 4.84
N SER A 336 18.69 18.10 3.93
CA SER A 336 19.95 17.40 4.23
C SER A 336 20.97 17.46 3.10
N ALA A 337 20.75 18.29 2.05
CA ALA A 337 21.69 18.43 0.94
C ALA A 337 22.94 19.23 1.28
N GLY A 338 22.86 20.09 2.31
CA GLY A 338 23.97 20.91 2.77
C GLY A 338 25.08 20.08 3.46
N ALA A 339 26.26 20.68 3.59
CA ALA A 339 27.34 20.10 4.42
C ALA A 339 27.04 20.28 5.91
N ALA A 340 27.67 19.46 6.76
CA ALA A 340 27.52 19.60 8.20
C ALA A 340 27.98 20.98 8.70
N PRO A 341 27.31 21.57 9.69
CA PRO A 341 27.75 22.83 10.30
C PRO A 341 29.19 22.70 10.82
N GLY A 342 30.09 23.59 10.39
CA GLY A 342 31.48 23.63 10.86
C GLY A 342 32.42 22.59 10.26
N SER A 343 32.07 21.98 9.14
CA SER A 343 32.94 21.11 8.33
C SER A 343 33.87 21.91 7.44
#